data_a94e9d7f1c1961d527860d4823f29da8
#
_entry.id   a94e9d7f1c1961d527860d4823f29da8
#
_cell.length_a   1.000
_cell.length_b   1.000
_cell.length_c   1.000
_cell.angle_alpha   90.00
_cell.angle_beta   90.00
_cell.angle_gamma   90.00
#
_symmetry.space_group_name_H-M   'P 1'
#
loop_
_entity.id
_entity.type
_entity.pdbx_description
1 polymer ?
#
loop_
_entity_poly.entity_id
_entity_poly.type
_entity_poly.pdbx_seq_one_letter_code
_entity_poly.pdbx_strand_id
1 'polypeptide(L)'
;MVMLKTEVSAPSWVPEGYKKLGWHAGFDVLIGPMYFKREENNQYKFITKILDKHLNAHGIAHGGYSMSLADIFLGSMVFAACGKKPCST
;
A
#
# COMPACT_ATOMS: atom_id res chain seq x y z
N MET A 1 9.97 -8.46 -21.31
CA MET A 1 10.12 -8.56 -20.54
C MET A 1 10.34 -8.88 -19.81
N VAL A 2 10.38 -8.73 -19.84
CA VAL A 2 10.50 -8.99 -18.88
C VAL A 2 10.81 -9.17 -17.97
N MET A 3 10.77 -9.11 -17.79
CA MET A 3 10.93 -9.22 -16.80
C MET A 3 11.05 -9.34 -15.89
N LEU A 4 11.09 -9.34 -15.80
CA LEU A 4 11.17 -9.41 -14.88
C LEU A 4 11.13 -9.61 -13.97
N LYS A 5 10.97 -9.70 -13.96
CA LYS A 5 10.76 -9.86 -13.07
C LYS A 5 10.95 -10.03 -12.11
N THR A 6 11.12 -9.81 -12.13
CA THR A 6 11.26 -10.09 -11.29
C THR A 6 11.04 -10.07 -10.33
N GLU A 7 10.94 -10.55 -10.41
CA GLU A 7 10.49 -10.45 -9.25
C GLU A 7 11.35 -10.02 -8.20
N VAL A 8 11.21 -8.95 -7.83
CA VAL A 8 11.98 -8.29 -6.82
C VAL A 8 11.50 -8.76 -5.46
N SER A 9 12.39 -9.22 -4.63
CA SER A 9 12.00 -9.60 -3.28
C SER A 9 11.55 -8.39 -2.52
N ALA A 10 10.67 -8.57 -1.57
CA ALA A 10 10.24 -7.49 -0.70
C ALA A 10 11.42 -6.98 0.11
N PRO A 11 11.44 -5.69 0.47
CA PRO A 11 12.48 -5.14 1.33
C PRO A 11 12.54 -5.88 2.67
N SER A 12 13.68 -5.81 3.32
CA SER A 12 13.91 -6.54 4.56
C SER A 12 12.96 -6.16 5.69
N TRP A 13 12.40 -4.94 5.63
CA TRP A 13 11.48 -4.50 6.68
C TRP A 13 10.04 -5.04 6.50
N VAL A 14 9.78 -5.75 5.40
CA VAL A 14 8.46 -6.32 5.14
C VAL A 14 8.41 -7.73 5.69
N PRO A 15 7.53 -8.02 6.65
CA PRO A 15 7.43 -9.38 7.19
C PRO A 15 6.95 -10.36 6.15
N GLU A 16 7.25 -11.61 6.38
CA GLU A 16 6.82 -12.68 5.51
C GLU A 16 5.30 -12.74 5.45
N GLY A 17 4.76 -13.06 4.30
CA GLY A 17 3.32 -13.17 4.12
C GLY A 17 2.64 -11.91 3.62
N TYR A 18 3.36 -10.79 3.59
CA TYR A 18 2.80 -9.54 3.06
C TYR A 18 3.03 -9.46 1.57
N LYS A 19 2.09 -8.89 0.87
CA LYS A 19 2.14 -8.68 -0.58
C LYS A 19 2.12 -7.20 -0.88
N LYS A 20 2.71 -6.82 -1.98
CA LYS A 20 2.73 -5.42 -2.38
C LYS A 20 1.33 -4.98 -2.78
N LEU A 21 0.92 -3.82 -2.25
CA LEU A 21 -0.36 -3.22 -2.57
C LEU A 21 -0.17 -2.17 -3.63
N GLY A 22 -1.14 -2.05 -4.51
CA GLY A 22 -1.20 -0.94 -5.46
C GLY A 22 -1.05 -1.36 -6.89
N TRP A 23 -1.00 -0.38 -7.76
CA TRP A 23 -0.97 -0.56 -9.19
C TRP A 23 0.42 -0.27 -9.73
N HIS A 24 0.60 -0.44 -11.01
CA HIS A 24 1.89 -0.22 -11.65
C HIS A 24 2.19 1.24 -11.94
N ALA A 25 1.21 2.11 -11.77
CA ALA A 25 1.38 3.52 -12.06
C ALA A 25 0.39 4.33 -11.25
N GLY A 26 0.60 5.62 -11.19
CA GLY A 26 -0.31 6.53 -10.54
C GLY A 26 0.20 6.99 -9.19
N PHE A 27 -0.67 7.68 -8.48
CA PHE A 27 -0.33 8.33 -7.23
C PHE A 27 0.16 7.34 -6.17
N ASP A 28 -0.48 6.17 -6.10
CA ASP A 28 -0.13 5.16 -5.10
C ASP A 28 1.32 4.70 -5.27
N VAL A 29 1.78 4.60 -6.50
CA VAL A 29 3.16 4.21 -6.77
C VAL A 29 4.11 5.29 -6.29
N LEU A 30 3.74 6.55 -6.50
CA LEU A 30 4.60 7.68 -6.12
C LEU A 30 4.80 7.76 -4.62
N ILE A 31 3.78 7.46 -3.83
CA ILE A 31 3.88 7.57 -2.38
C ILE A 31 4.17 6.25 -1.68
N GLY A 32 4.18 5.14 -2.42
CA GLY A 32 4.49 3.84 -1.84
C GLY A 32 5.97 3.68 -1.53
N PRO A 33 6.36 2.45 -1.26
CA PRO A 33 5.56 1.24 -1.37
C PRO A 33 4.73 0.93 -0.14
N MET A 34 3.67 0.17 -0.34
CA MET A 34 2.78 -0.27 0.72
C MET A 34 2.58 -1.76 0.58
N TYR A 35 2.37 -2.44 1.69
CA TYR A 35 2.19 -3.90 1.68
C TYR A 35 1.00 -4.26 2.52
N PHE A 36 0.39 -5.39 2.21
CA PHE A 36 -0.79 -5.85 2.93
C PHE A 36 -0.74 -7.34 3.17
N LYS A 37 -1.50 -7.77 4.17
CA LYS A 37 -1.67 -9.18 4.48
C LYS A 37 -3.13 -9.39 4.85
N ARG A 38 -3.75 -10.41 4.26
CA ARG A 38 -5.11 -10.78 4.63
C ARG A 38 -5.03 -11.70 5.83
N GLU A 39 -5.77 -11.35 6.86
CA GLU A 39 -5.88 -12.16 8.06
C GLU A 39 -7.18 -12.95 8.03
N GLU A 40 -7.42 -13.75 9.05
CA GLU A 40 -8.67 -14.47 9.17
C GLU A 40 -9.84 -13.50 9.34
N ASN A 41 -11.03 -13.96 9.02
CA ASN A 41 -12.26 -13.18 9.18
C ASN A 41 -12.28 -11.93 8.30
N ASN A 42 -11.64 -12.00 7.14
CA ASN A 42 -11.60 -10.89 6.18
C ASN A 42 -10.98 -9.61 6.75
N GLN A 43 -10.13 -9.77 7.74
CA GLN A 43 -9.37 -8.63 8.26
C GLN A 43 -8.11 -8.46 7.45
N TYR A 44 -7.61 -7.24 7.39
CA TYR A 44 -6.40 -6.91 6.65
C TYR A 44 -5.46 -6.12 7.52
N LYS A 45 -4.18 -6.33 7.31
CA LYS A 45 -3.15 -5.51 7.90
C LYS A 45 -2.39 -4.82 6.78
N PHE A 46 -2.07 -3.58 6.99
CA PHE A 46 -1.31 -2.79 6.02
C PHE A 46 -0.08 -2.24 6.70
N ILE A 47 1.02 -2.26 5.99
CA ILE A 47 2.25 -1.68 6.51
C ILE A 47 2.90 -0.85 5.44
N THR A 48 3.61 0.17 5.87
CA THR A 48 4.43 0.99 5.01
C THR A 48 5.59 1.52 5.83
N LYS A 49 6.60 2.03 5.17
CA LYS A 49 7.73 2.65 5.84
C LYS A 49 7.76 4.12 5.43
N ILE A 50 7.88 4.99 6.41
CA ILE A 50 7.96 6.41 6.13
C ILE A 50 9.36 6.70 5.60
N LEU A 51 9.42 7.23 4.39
CA LEU A 51 10.67 7.58 3.73
C LEU A 51 10.79 9.10 3.65
N ASP A 52 11.95 9.58 3.26
CA ASP A 52 12.19 11.02 3.17
C ASP A 52 11.16 11.72 2.30
N LYS A 53 10.71 11.07 1.24
CA LYS A 53 9.73 11.67 0.33
C LYS A 53 8.35 11.85 0.97
N HIS A 54 8.12 11.28 2.13
CA HIS A 54 6.84 11.38 2.83
C HIS A 54 6.84 12.46 3.89
N LEU A 55 7.95 13.13 4.09
CA LEU A 55 8.10 14.08 5.19
C LEU A 55 7.71 15.49 4.76
N ASN A 56 7.23 16.26 5.72
CA ASN A 56 6.99 17.68 5.50
C ASN A 56 8.25 18.49 5.88
N ALA A 57 8.14 19.79 5.83
CA ALA A 57 9.27 20.67 6.10
C ALA A 57 9.82 20.53 7.52
N HIS A 58 9.04 19.97 8.43
CA HIS A 58 9.46 19.79 9.82
C HIS A 58 10.06 18.41 10.08
N GLY A 59 10.21 17.58 9.04
CA GLY A 59 10.81 16.27 9.19
C GLY A 59 9.89 15.22 9.76
N ILE A 60 8.59 15.44 9.71
CA ILE A 60 7.60 14.47 10.17
C ILE A 60 6.69 14.11 9.01
N ALA A 61 6.01 12.97 9.11
CA ALA A 61 5.14 12.50 8.04
C ALA A 61 4.11 13.57 7.66
N HIS A 62 4.02 13.86 6.38
CA HIS A 62 3.10 14.87 5.88
C HIS A 62 1.66 14.41 6.13
N GLY A 63 0.80 15.34 6.58
CA GLY A 63 -0.60 15.02 6.83
C GLY A 63 -1.31 14.49 5.59
N GLY A 64 -1.01 15.07 4.44
CA GLY A 64 -1.58 14.60 3.17
C GLY A 64 -1.20 13.16 2.86
N TYR A 65 0.03 12.78 3.20
CA TYR A 65 0.47 11.39 3.03
C TYR A 65 -0.36 10.47 3.94
N SER A 66 -0.52 10.84 5.20
CA SER A 66 -1.28 10.02 6.14
C SER A 66 -2.74 9.87 5.71
N MET A 67 -3.34 10.93 5.21
CA MET A 67 -4.72 10.87 4.72
C MET A 67 -4.82 10.02 3.46
N SER A 68 -3.81 10.08 2.61
CA SER A 68 -3.77 9.25 1.40
C SER A 68 -3.68 7.78 1.76
N LEU A 69 -2.88 7.44 2.79
CA LEU A 69 -2.80 6.06 3.25
C LEU A 69 -4.15 5.57 3.74
N ALA A 70 -4.85 6.39 4.52
CA ALA A 70 -6.17 6.01 5.02
C ALA A 70 -7.12 5.76 3.86
N ASP A 71 -7.11 6.64 2.87
CA ASP A 71 -7.97 6.48 1.70
C ASP A 71 -7.65 5.22 0.91
N ILE A 72 -6.37 4.97 0.68
CA ILE A 72 -5.94 3.81 -0.09
C ILE A 72 -6.29 2.51 0.63
N PHE A 73 -6.03 2.45 1.94
CA PHE A 73 -6.28 1.24 2.70
C PHE A 73 -7.78 0.95 2.81
N LEU A 74 -8.57 1.97 3.09
CA LEU A 74 -10.03 1.79 3.17
C LEU A 74 -10.60 1.41 1.81
N GLY A 75 -10.15 2.07 0.75
CA GLY A 75 -10.61 1.74 -0.59
C GLY A 75 -10.25 0.32 -0.99
N SER A 76 -9.08 -0.14 -0.59
CA SER A 76 -8.64 -1.50 -0.89
C SER A 76 -9.53 -2.52 -0.19
N MET A 77 -9.93 -2.23 1.06
CA MET A 77 -10.80 -3.13 1.80
C MET A 77 -12.20 -3.17 1.18
N VAL A 78 -12.71 -2.02 0.76
CA VAL A 78 -14.01 -1.96 0.11
C VAL A 78 -13.98 -2.73 -1.21
N PHE A 79 -12.92 -2.54 -1.99
CA PHE A 79 -12.76 -3.25 -3.26
C PHE A 79 -12.76 -4.76 -3.04
N ALA A 80 -12.05 -5.24 -2.03
CA ALA A 80 -11.99 -6.66 -1.72
C ALA A 80 -13.38 -7.18 -1.28
N ALA A 81 -14.10 -6.38 -0.49
CA ALA A 81 -15.44 -6.77 0.00
C ALA A 81 -16.44 -6.83 -1.14
N CYS A 82 -16.24 -6.04 -2.19
CA CYS A 82 -17.12 -6.06 -3.37
C CYS A 82 -16.72 -7.13 -4.38
N GLY A 83 -15.87 -8.07 -4.00
CA GLY A 83 -15.45 -9.14 -4.92
C GLY A 83 -14.54 -8.64 -6.01
N LYS A 84 -13.78 -7.61 -5.70
CA LYS A 84 -12.83 -6.98 -6.63
C LYS A 84 -13.52 -6.33 -7.82
N LYS A 85 -14.70 -5.79 -7.57
CA LYS A 85 -15.41 -4.97 -8.54
C LYS A 85 -15.39 -3.55 -8.05
N PRO A 86 -15.40 -2.57 -8.94
CA PRO A 86 -15.48 -1.18 -8.49
C PRO A 86 -16.73 -0.96 -7.65
N CYS A 87 -16.56 -0.31 -6.51
CA CYS A 87 -17.66 0.11 -5.68
C CYS A 87 -17.39 1.47 -5.10
N SER A 88 -18.46 2.13 -4.69
CA SER A 88 -18.36 3.43 -4.08
C SER A 88 -17.79 3.29 -2.67
N THR A 89 -16.97 4.20 -2.27
CA THR A 89 -16.45 4.22 -0.90
C THR A 89 -17.05 5.35 -0.07
#